data_25ae4a16de098cc648ef5c0e538af4f1
#
_entry.id   25ae4a16de098cc648ef5c0e538af4f1
#
_cell.length_a   1.000
_cell.length_b   1.000
_cell.length_c   1.000
_cell.angle_alpha   90.00
_cell.angle_beta   90.00
_cell.angle_gamma   90.00
#
_symmetry.space_group_name_H-M   'P 1'
#
loop_
_entity.id
_entity.type
_entity.pdbx_description
1 polymer ?
#
loop_
_entity_poly.entity_id
_entity_poly.type
_entity_poly.pdbx_seq_one_letter_code
_entity_poly.pdbx_strand_id
1 'polypeptide(L)'
;MALLNVQGELRALLEGALGVTVRTSVPDPRPATLVVVRRTGGARQDRLIDAPTVTVTAYAPTEAEAEDLMERVDAAMADLPFASGYCKASPQSMRSDYDLVARSPRWLATYELKTYQPK
;
A
#
# COMPACT_ATOMS: atom_id res chain seq x y z
N MET A 1 -20.26 14.31 4.73
CA MET A 1 -18.99 14.37 3.97
C MET A 1 -18.24 13.05 4.14
N ALA A 2 -17.92 12.40 3.04
CA ALA A 2 -17.22 11.11 3.08
C ALA A 2 -15.73 11.30 3.33
N LEU A 3 -15.11 10.39 4.07
CA LEU A 3 -13.65 10.36 4.20
C LEU A 3 -13.02 9.90 2.89
N LEU A 4 -11.74 10.23 2.75
CA LEU A 4 -10.93 9.72 1.65
C LEU A 4 -10.95 8.19 1.64
N ASN A 5 -11.24 7.59 0.50
CA ASN A 5 -11.16 6.14 0.33
C ASN A 5 -9.70 5.75 0.15
N VAL A 6 -9.02 5.52 1.27
CA VAL A 6 -7.57 5.30 1.29
C VAL A 6 -7.14 4.12 0.43
N GLN A 7 -7.84 2.99 0.51
CA GLN A 7 -7.47 1.82 -0.31
C GLN A 7 -7.56 2.11 -1.81
N GLY A 8 -8.68 2.69 -2.23
CA GLY A 8 -8.89 3.00 -3.65
C GLY A 8 -7.93 4.06 -4.17
N GLU A 9 -7.70 5.11 -3.37
CA GLU A 9 -6.77 6.16 -3.73
C GLU A 9 -5.33 5.66 -3.82
N LEU A 10 -4.88 4.90 -2.83
CA LEU A 10 -3.53 4.33 -2.84
C LEU A 10 -3.34 3.36 -3.99
N ARG A 11 -4.34 2.54 -4.28
CA ARG A 11 -4.28 1.64 -5.43
C ARG A 11 -3.99 2.43 -6.71
N ALA A 12 -4.73 3.49 -6.96
CA ALA A 12 -4.56 4.28 -8.16
C ALA A 12 -3.20 4.99 -8.19
N LEU A 13 -2.80 5.59 -7.07
CA LEU A 13 -1.53 6.29 -6.97
C LEU A 13 -0.34 5.34 -7.18
N LEU A 14 -0.36 4.19 -6.54
CA LEU A 14 0.72 3.22 -6.65
C LEU A 14 0.77 2.59 -8.04
N GLU A 15 -0.38 2.28 -8.64
CA GLU A 15 -0.40 1.74 -10.00
C GLU A 15 0.21 2.73 -10.99
N GLY A 16 -0.12 4.01 -10.85
CA GLY A 16 0.47 5.05 -11.69
C GLY A 16 1.96 5.23 -11.47
N ALA A 17 2.42 5.14 -10.22
CA ALA A 17 3.81 5.34 -9.89
C ALA A 17 4.70 4.13 -10.23
N LEU A 18 4.18 2.93 -10.07
CA LEU A 18 4.97 1.70 -10.21
C LEU A 18 4.87 1.07 -11.60
N GLY A 19 3.77 1.30 -12.31
CA GLY A 19 3.54 0.67 -13.61
C GLY A 19 3.28 -0.82 -13.53
N VAL A 20 2.86 -1.33 -12.35
CA VAL A 20 2.50 -2.73 -12.15
C VAL A 20 1.06 -2.83 -11.66
N THR A 21 0.48 -4.03 -11.73
CA THR A 21 -0.88 -4.24 -11.25
C THR A 21 -0.96 -4.01 -9.75
N VAL A 22 -1.86 -3.14 -9.32
CA VAL A 22 -2.13 -2.86 -7.92
C VAL A 22 -3.61 -3.10 -7.65
N ARG A 23 -3.91 -3.88 -6.62
CA ARG A 23 -5.28 -4.25 -6.26
C ARG A 23 -5.47 -4.10 -4.75
N THR A 24 -6.72 -4.13 -4.31
CA THR A 24 -7.06 -4.12 -2.89
C THR A 24 -7.32 -5.52 -2.34
N SER A 25 -7.34 -6.52 -3.20
CA SER A 25 -7.40 -7.94 -2.85
C SER A 25 -6.66 -8.74 -3.92
N VAL A 26 -6.25 -9.94 -3.58
CA VAL A 26 -5.52 -10.79 -4.53
C VAL A 26 -6.50 -11.29 -5.59
N PRO A 27 -6.27 -10.97 -6.88
CA PRO A 27 -7.13 -11.47 -7.94
C PRO A 27 -6.87 -12.95 -8.24
N ASP A 28 -7.83 -13.60 -8.87
CA ASP A 28 -7.73 -14.99 -9.30
C ASP A 28 -8.07 -15.05 -10.79
N PRO A 29 -7.13 -15.41 -11.69
CA PRO A 29 -5.74 -15.80 -11.39
C PRO A 29 -4.86 -14.63 -10.94
N ARG A 30 -3.88 -14.94 -10.09
CA ARG A 30 -2.96 -13.94 -9.57
C ARG A 30 -1.84 -13.65 -10.58
N PRO A 31 -1.59 -12.38 -10.93
CA PRO A 31 -0.41 -12.03 -11.72
C PRO A 31 0.88 -12.39 -10.98
N ALA A 32 1.93 -12.70 -11.73
CA ALA A 32 3.23 -13.02 -11.13
C ALA A 32 3.82 -11.83 -10.36
N THR A 33 3.61 -10.62 -10.86
CA THR A 33 4.01 -9.38 -10.21
C THR A 33 2.74 -8.62 -9.83
N LEU A 34 2.58 -8.35 -8.54
CA LEU A 34 1.35 -7.77 -8.02
C LEU A 34 1.64 -7.01 -6.73
N VAL A 35 0.98 -5.88 -6.55
CA VAL A 35 0.97 -5.15 -5.28
C VAL A 35 -0.46 -5.14 -4.76
N VAL A 36 -0.63 -5.47 -3.48
CA VAL A 36 -1.93 -5.44 -2.80
C VAL A 36 -1.87 -4.40 -1.69
N VAL A 37 -2.83 -3.49 -1.67
CA VAL A 37 -2.94 -2.43 -0.68
C VAL A 37 -4.21 -2.63 0.12
N ARG A 38 -4.11 -2.71 1.45
CA ARG A 38 -5.26 -2.88 2.32
C ARG A 38 -5.16 -1.98 3.55
N ARG A 39 -6.28 -1.38 3.92
CA ARG A 39 -6.37 -0.76 5.23
C ARG A 39 -6.58 -1.87 6.25
N THR A 40 -5.61 -2.02 7.16
CA THR A 40 -5.63 -3.09 8.17
C THR A 40 -5.94 -2.58 9.56
N GLY A 41 -6.09 -1.26 9.72
CA GLY A 41 -6.40 -0.69 11.03
C GLY A 41 -6.42 0.82 10.98
N GLY A 42 -6.21 1.41 12.16
CA GLY A 42 -6.24 2.86 12.35
C GLY A 42 -7.64 3.35 12.62
N ALA A 43 -7.72 4.55 13.15
CA ALA A 43 -8.98 5.15 13.54
C ALA A 43 -9.04 6.61 13.10
N ARG A 44 -10.26 7.08 12.85
CA ARG A 44 -10.51 8.50 12.64
C ARG A 44 -10.18 9.27 13.91
N GLN A 45 -9.33 10.29 13.79
CA GLN A 45 -8.95 11.14 14.92
C GLN A 45 -10.01 12.22 15.17
N ASP A 46 -10.59 12.77 14.10
CA ASP A 46 -11.71 13.72 14.18
C ASP A 46 -12.46 13.74 12.86
N ARG A 47 -13.32 14.74 12.66
CA ARG A 47 -14.17 14.82 11.46
C ARG A 47 -13.39 15.03 10.17
N LEU A 48 -12.19 15.60 10.25
CA LEU A 48 -11.38 15.97 9.09
C LEU A 48 -10.13 15.11 8.94
N ILE A 49 -9.69 14.48 10.02
CA ILE A 49 -8.42 13.76 10.07
C ILE A 49 -8.66 12.28 10.35
N ASP A 50 -8.09 11.44 9.52
CA ASP A 50 -8.08 9.99 9.68
C ASP A 50 -6.63 9.53 9.80
N ALA A 51 -6.40 8.49 10.58
CA ALA A 51 -5.07 7.92 10.78
C ALA A 51 -5.09 6.43 10.43
N PRO A 52 -5.27 6.09 9.14
CA PRO A 52 -5.33 4.68 8.75
C PRO A 52 -3.98 4.00 8.82
N THR A 53 -4.02 2.71 9.18
CA THR A 53 -2.89 1.83 9.03
C THR A 53 -3.13 1.00 7.79
N VAL A 54 -2.18 0.99 6.87
CA VAL A 54 -2.28 0.22 5.63
C VAL A 54 -1.14 -0.77 5.54
N THR A 55 -1.45 -1.94 4.99
CA THR A 55 -0.45 -2.95 4.68
C THR A 55 -0.34 -3.06 3.16
N VAL A 56 0.88 -2.98 2.67
CA VAL A 56 1.20 -3.12 1.26
C VAL A 56 1.99 -4.42 1.10
N THR A 57 1.52 -5.28 0.22
CA THR A 57 2.17 -6.57 -0.06
C THR A 57 2.66 -6.57 -1.50
N ALA A 58 3.93 -6.88 -1.69
CA ALA A 58 4.54 -6.97 -3.03
C ALA A 58 4.84 -8.44 -3.34
N TYR A 59 4.23 -8.96 -4.40
CA TYR A 59 4.46 -10.31 -4.92
C TYR A 59 5.30 -10.24 -6.17
N ALA A 60 6.27 -11.14 -6.30
CA ALA A 60 7.07 -11.25 -7.50
C ALA A 60 7.54 -12.70 -7.68
N PRO A 61 8.05 -13.08 -8.87
CA PRO A 61 8.50 -14.46 -9.11
C PRO A 61 9.67 -14.88 -8.22
N THR A 62 10.55 -13.96 -7.84
CA THR A 62 11.69 -14.24 -6.98
C THR A 62 11.69 -13.31 -5.78
N GLU A 63 12.40 -13.72 -4.72
CA GLU A 63 12.54 -12.90 -3.52
C GLU A 63 13.25 -11.57 -3.81
N ALA A 64 14.29 -11.61 -4.66
CA ALA A 64 15.01 -10.38 -5.03
C ALA A 64 14.12 -9.40 -5.79
N GLU A 65 13.27 -9.90 -6.67
CA GLU A 65 12.33 -9.06 -7.41
C GLU A 65 11.24 -8.50 -6.48
N ALA A 66 10.78 -9.30 -5.51
CA ALA A 66 9.80 -8.84 -4.53
C ALA A 66 10.39 -7.75 -3.65
N GLU A 67 11.65 -7.90 -3.22
CA GLU A 67 12.36 -6.88 -2.44
C GLU A 67 12.50 -5.59 -3.25
N ASP A 68 12.93 -5.70 -4.50
CA ASP A 68 13.09 -4.54 -5.38
C ASP A 68 11.76 -3.82 -5.60
N LEU A 69 10.69 -4.57 -5.79
CA LEU A 69 9.34 -4.01 -5.93
C LEU A 69 8.94 -3.28 -4.65
N MET A 70 9.22 -3.85 -3.48
CA MET A 70 8.92 -3.20 -2.20
C MET A 70 9.72 -1.91 -2.00
N GLU A 71 10.98 -1.87 -2.44
CA GLU A 71 11.78 -0.64 -2.40
C GLU A 71 11.13 0.46 -3.25
N ARG A 72 10.60 0.10 -4.40
CA ARG A 72 9.87 1.04 -5.26
C ARG A 72 8.57 1.50 -4.61
N VAL A 73 7.87 0.60 -3.93
CA VAL A 73 6.67 0.93 -3.15
C VAL A 73 7.02 1.94 -2.07
N ASP A 74 8.11 1.68 -1.34
CA ASP A 74 8.53 2.55 -0.24
C ASP A 74 8.85 3.96 -0.76
N ALA A 75 9.54 4.07 -1.90
CA ALA A 75 9.82 5.35 -2.52
C ALA A 75 8.53 6.09 -2.90
N ALA A 76 7.54 5.38 -3.46
CA ALA A 76 6.25 5.97 -3.80
C ALA A 76 5.48 6.42 -2.56
N MET A 77 5.52 5.63 -1.48
CA MET A 77 4.87 5.99 -0.22
C MET A 77 5.51 7.23 0.41
N ALA A 78 6.81 7.41 0.25
CA ALA A 78 7.49 8.60 0.75
C ALA A 78 7.02 9.88 0.05
N ASP A 79 6.48 9.77 -1.16
CA ASP A 79 5.96 10.92 -1.90
C ASP A 79 4.50 11.23 -1.58
N LEU A 80 3.82 10.41 -0.78
CA LEU A 80 2.40 10.62 -0.45
C LEU A 80 2.10 11.99 0.16
N PRO A 81 2.95 12.57 1.04
CA PRO A 81 2.66 13.89 1.60
C PRO A 81 2.50 14.99 0.55
N PHE A 82 3.00 14.77 -0.67
CA PHE A 82 2.84 15.71 -1.76
C PHE A 82 1.56 15.49 -2.58
N ALA A 83 0.83 14.40 -2.29
CA ALA A 83 -0.44 14.13 -2.92
C ALA A 83 -1.58 14.76 -2.13
N SER A 84 -2.64 15.15 -2.84
CA SER A 84 -3.81 15.76 -2.19
C SER A 84 -4.47 14.79 -1.22
N GLY A 85 -4.75 15.24 -0.01
CA GLY A 85 -5.43 14.45 1.00
C GLY A 85 -4.50 13.72 1.97
N TYR A 86 -3.18 13.79 1.77
CA TYR A 86 -2.22 13.10 2.63
C TYR A 86 -1.32 14.09 3.33
N CYS A 87 -1.17 13.93 4.65
CA CYS A 87 -0.26 14.74 5.46
C CYS A 87 1.03 13.99 5.78
N LYS A 88 0.95 12.67 5.92
CA LYS A 88 2.06 11.89 6.43
C LYS A 88 1.93 10.43 6.04
N ALA A 89 3.06 9.79 5.79
CA ALA A 89 3.15 8.34 5.63
C ALA A 89 4.39 7.87 6.39
N SER A 90 4.19 7.13 7.48
CA SER A 90 5.28 6.67 8.34
C SER A 90 5.40 5.14 8.25
N PRO A 91 6.55 4.62 7.78
CA PRO A 91 6.74 3.17 7.76
C PRO A 91 6.83 2.64 9.19
N GLN A 92 6.11 1.55 9.47
CA GLN A 92 6.11 0.88 10.76
C GLN A 92 6.92 -0.39 10.73
N SER A 93 6.83 -1.15 9.65
CA SER A 93 7.58 -2.40 9.50
C SER A 93 7.70 -2.75 8.02
N MET A 94 8.74 -3.52 7.71
CA MET A 94 8.95 -4.05 6.37
C MET A 94 9.61 -5.42 6.56
N ARG A 95 9.03 -6.46 5.98
CA ARG A 95 9.54 -7.81 6.17
C ARG A 95 9.28 -8.67 4.94
N SER A 96 10.16 -9.66 4.75
CA SER A 96 9.94 -10.68 3.74
C SER A 96 9.06 -11.80 4.32
N ASP A 97 8.32 -12.45 3.44
CA ASP A 97 7.48 -13.56 3.78
C ASP A 97 7.34 -14.45 2.53
N TYR A 98 6.91 -15.68 2.73
CA TYR A 98 6.66 -16.60 1.63
C TYR A 98 5.20 -17.07 1.72
N ASP A 99 4.45 -16.81 0.66
CA ASP A 99 3.07 -17.26 0.61
C ASP A 99 3.04 -18.75 0.25
N LEU A 100 2.80 -19.59 1.24
CA LEU A 100 2.78 -21.05 1.07
C LEU A 100 1.65 -21.52 0.16
N VAL A 101 0.52 -20.82 0.17
CA VAL A 101 -0.62 -21.17 -0.67
C VAL A 101 -0.35 -20.84 -2.12
N ALA A 102 0.11 -19.62 -2.39
CA ALA A 102 0.45 -19.18 -3.73
C ALA A 102 1.83 -19.62 -4.18
N ARG A 103 2.65 -20.15 -3.29
CA ARG A 103 4.03 -20.56 -3.53
C ARG A 103 4.85 -19.44 -4.15
N SER A 104 4.73 -18.27 -3.54
CA SER A 104 5.35 -17.06 -4.08
C SER A 104 6.04 -16.27 -2.99
N PRO A 105 7.24 -15.77 -3.24
CA PRO A 105 7.86 -14.83 -2.31
C PRO A 105 7.08 -13.52 -2.31
N ARG A 106 7.02 -12.89 -1.15
CA ARG A 106 6.38 -11.59 -1.02
C ARG A 106 7.08 -10.79 0.06
N TRP A 107 6.97 -9.47 -0.06
CA TRP A 107 7.38 -8.53 0.98
C TRP A 107 6.15 -7.79 1.47
N LEU A 108 6.09 -7.56 2.77
CA LEU A 108 5.01 -6.83 3.41
C LEU A 108 5.57 -5.59 4.09
N ALA A 109 4.89 -4.48 3.92
CA ALA A 109 5.21 -3.26 4.63
C ALA A 109 3.94 -2.70 5.25
N THR A 110 4.03 -2.21 6.47
CA THR A 110 2.92 -1.57 7.16
C THR A 110 3.25 -0.10 7.34
N TYR A 111 2.30 0.76 7.00
CA TYR A 111 2.45 2.20 7.10
C TYR A 111 1.33 2.79 7.93
N GLU A 112 1.67 3.74 8.76
CA GLU A 112 0.69 4.60 9.42
C GLU A 112 0.59 5.89 8.62
N LEU A 113 -0.61 6.19 8.16
CA LEU A 113 -0.87 7.39 7.37
C LEU A 113 -1.62 8.42 8.20
N LYS A 114 -1.57 9.65 7.77
CA LYS A 114 -2.46 10.68 8.24
C LYS A 114 -3.06 11.35 7.02
N THR A 115 -4.40 11.35 6.95
CA THR A 115 -5.13 11.90 5.82
C THR A 115 -6.11 12.94 6.32
N TYR A 116 -6.49 13.86 5.46
CA TYR A 116 -7.50 14.86 5.77
C TYR A 116 -8.52 14.94 4.64
N GLN A 117 -9.71 15.40 5.00
CA GLN A 117 -10.77 15.59 4.02
C GLN A 117 -10.60 16.98 3.39
N PRO A 118 -10.24 17.07 2.12
CA PRO A 118 -10.17 18.38 1.46
C PRO A 118 -11.57 18.96 1.32
N LYS A 119 -11.65 20.26 1.45
CA LYS A 119 -12.91 20.98 1.27
C LYS A 119 -13.16 21.27 -0.20
#